data_83126687a70d4aa8512b4b93edad1e74
#
_entry.id   83126687a70d4aa8512b4b93edad1e74
#
_cell.length_a   1.000
_cell.length_b   1.000
_cell.length_c   1.000
_cell.angle_alpha   90.00
_cell.angle_beta   90.00
_cell.angle_gamma   90.00
#
_symmetry.space_group_name_H-M   'P 1'
#
loop_
_entity.id
_entity.type
_entity.pdbx_description
1 polymer ?
#
loop_
_entity_poly.entity_id
_entity_poly.type
_entity_poly.pdbx_seq_one_letter_code
_entity_poly.pdbx_strand_id
1 'polypeptide(L)'
;MHRFYAPDFSSDAVVDLPEDEAQHLARVLRLRAGAEIAIFDGRGREALARVVSVTSRRVGVEAIGPRTAAPEARVAITLAQALLKSDKMDRVIRDAVMLGVVAIRPFVSRRTDVPMSAVRKGGRQDRWDRTVIASVKQCGRAVVPPVYPTQDFGELLRSAAGTRLMFVEPGAARAVADMTTVEGQRTSTATIFIGPEGGWDAQEITAAETAGVTLLTFGARVLRADAAAAAVVPVLRYIWRDL
;
A
#
# COMPACT_ATOMS: atom_id res chain seq x y z
N MET A 1 10.49 -20.27 -3.01
CA MET A 1 11.04 -19.76 -4.27
C MET A 1 11.24 -18.25 -4.14
N HIS A 2 12.40 -17.75 -4.59
CA HIS A 2 12.67 -16.31 -4.56
C HIS A 2 11.88 -15.58 -5.64
N ARG A 3 11.39 -14.39 -5.32
CA ARG A 3 10.57 -13.55 -6.20
C ARG A 3 11.29 -12.25 -6.51
N PHE A 4 11.25 -11.81 -7.77
CA PHE A 4 11.92 -10.61 -8.25
C PHE A 4 10.96 -9.74 -9.06
N TYR A 5 11.07 -8.43 -8.88
CA TYR A 5 10.34 -7.46 -9.68
C TYR A 5 11.04 -7.31 -11.04
N ALA A 6 10.28 -7.50 -12.11
CA ALA A 6 10.77 -7.42 -13.50
C ALA A 6 9.68 -6.73 -14.34
N PRO A 7 9.59 -5.38 -14.31
CA PRO A 7 8.46 -4.63 -14.89
C PRO A 7 8.29 -4.86 -16.39
N ASP A 8 9.37 -5.17 -17.09
CA ASP A 8 9.40 -5.29 -18.54
C ASP A 8 9.52 -6.74 -19.03
N PHE A 9 9.26 -7.74 -18.14
CA PHE A 9 9.38 -9.13 -18.59
C PHE A 9 8.34 -9.46 -19.66
N SER A 10 8.78 -10.23 -20.67
CA SER A 10 7.94 -10.83 -21.69
C SER A 10 8.12 -12.35 -21.69
N SER A 11 7.17 -13.06 -22.33
CA SER A 11 7.24 -14.53 -22.48
C SER A 11 8.32 -15.01 -23.44
N ASP A 12 8.80 -14.11 -24.34
CA ASP A 12 9.53 -14.51 -25.53
C ASP A 12 10.95 -13.91 -25.60
N ALA A 13 11.42 -13.26 -24.53
CA ALA A 13 12.72 -12.63 -24.52
C ALA A 13 13.41 -12.72 -23.16
N VAL A 14 14.73 -12.77 -23.18
CA VAL A 14 15.56 -12.54 -22.01
C VAL A 14 15.49 -11.08 -21.63
N VAL A 15 15.18 -10.80 -20.37
CA VAL A 15 15.11 -9.43 -19.82
C VAL A 15 16.11 -9.24 -18.70
N ASP A 16 16.68 -8.06 -18.60
CA ASP A 16 17.53 -7.70 -17.46
C ASP A 16 16.64 -7.31 -16.26
N LEU A 17 16.98 -7.84 -15.10
CA LEU A 17 16.36 -7.39 -13.85
C LEU A 17 16.80 -5.95 -13.53
N PRO A 18 15.93 -5.12 -12.90
CA PRO A 18 16.33 -3.84 -12.32
C PRO A 18 17.61 -3.98 -11.47
N GLU A 19 18.42 -2.94 -11.41
CA GLU A 19 19.74 -3.00 -10.78
C GLU A 19 19.69 -3.47 -9.32
N ASP A 20 18.75 -2.96 -8.52
CA ASP A 20 18.57 -3.37 -7.12
C ASP A 20 18.20 -4.86 -7.01
N GLU A 21 17.37 -5.37 -7.90
CA GLU A 21 16.99 -6.78 -7.98
C GLU A 21 18.16 -7.67 -8.41
N ALA A 22 18.92 -7.22 -9.41
CA ALA A 22 20.11 -7.91 -9.88
C ALA A 22 21.18 -8.00 -8.78
N GLN A 23 21.42 -6.90 -8.06
CA GLN A 23 22.35 -6.89 -6.93
C GLN A 23 21.89 -7.80 -5.80
N HIS A 24 20.58 -7.78 -5.47
CA HIS A 24 20.02 -8.68 -4.46
C HIS A 24 20.22 -10.14 -4.83
N LEU A 25 19.92 -10.52 -6.08
CA LEU A 25 20.09 -11.87 -6.59
C LEU A 25 21.56 -12.33 -6.54
N ALA A 26 22.47 -11.50 -7.07
CA ALA A 26 23.86 -11.88 -7.24
C ALA A 26 24.68 -11.82 -5.94
N ARG A 27 24.47 -10.79 -5.11
CA ARG A 27 25.33 -10.53 -3.94
C ARG A 27 24.74 -11.08 -2.63
N VAL A 28 23.42 -10.97 -2.45
CA VAL A 28 22.76 -11.41 -1.21
C VAL A 28 22.39 -12.88 -1.28
N LEU A 29 21.64 -13.27 -2.31
CA LEU A 29 21.18 -14.65 -2.49
C LEU A 29 22.21 -15.54 -3.20
N ARG A 30 23.17 -14.96 -3.90
CA ARG A 30 24.27 -15.64 -4.61
C ARG A 30 23.76 -16.71 -5.58
N LEU A 31 22.62 -16.46 -6.22
CA LEU A 31 22.08 -17.34 -7.23
C LEU A 31 22.95 -17.29 -8.50
N ARG A 32 22.96 -18.39 -9.24
CA ARG A 32 23.78 -18.55 -10.46
C ARG A 32 22.89 -18.80 -11.67
N ALA A 33 23.46 -18.72 -12.86
CA ALA A 33 22.79 -19.15 -14.08
C ALA A 33 22.27 -20.58 -13.92
N GLY A 34 21.08 -20.83 -14.45
CA GLY A 34 20.32 -22.07 -14.28
C GLY A 34 19.36 -22.09 -13.09
N ALA A 35 19.46 -21.15 -12.13
CA ALA A 35 18.54 -21.09 -11.00
C ALA A 35 17.13 -20.73 -11.45
N GLU A 36 16.13 -21.37 -10.84
CA GLU A 36 14.71 -21.05 -11.07
C GLU A 36 14.20 -20.08 -10.00
N ILE A 37 13.50 -19.06 -10.46
CA ILE A 37 12.96 -17.96 -9.67
C ILE A 37 11.54 -17.64 -10.15
N ALA A 38 10.79 -16.86 -9.39
CA ALA A 38 9.58 -16.23 -9.85
C ALA A 38 9.87 -14.76 -10.21
N ILE A 39 9.27 -14.27 -11.30
CA ILE A 39 9.31 -12.86 -11.69
C ILE A 39 7.89 -12.32 -11.82
N PHE A 40 7.69 -11.04 -11.48
CA PHE A 40 6.39 -10.37 -11.63
C PHE A 40 6.55 -8.95 -12.17
N ASP A 41 5.54 -8.47 -12.92
CA ASP A 41 5.62 -7.18 -13.63
C ASP A 41 5.07 -5.98 -12.83
N GLY A 42 4.51 -6.22 -11.65
CA GLY A 42 3.84 -5.17 -10.86
C GLY A 42 2.44 -4.80 -11.35
N ARG A 43 1.93 -5.46 -12.39
CA ARG A 43 0.63 -5.22 -13.02
C ARG A 43 -0.30 -6.44 -12.95
N GLY A 44 0.11 -7.47 -12.21
CA GLY A 44 -0.68 -8.67 -11.97
C GLY A 44 -0.18 -9.92 -12.67
N ARG A 45 0.81 -9.83 -13.57
CA ARG A 45 1.41 -11.01 -14.20
C ARG A 45 2.59 -11.52 -13.38
N GLU A 46 2.65 -12.83 -13.23
CA GLU A 46 3.76 -13.54 -12.61
C GLU A 46 4.15 -14.73 -13.49
N ALA A 47 5.44 -15.02 -13.57
CA ALA A 47 5.97 -16.14 -14.32
C ALA A 47 7.04 -16.89 -13.51
N LEU A 48 7.18 -18.19 -13.79
CA LEU A 48 8.38 -18.94 -13.49
C LEU A 48 9.46 -18.51 -14.49
N ALA A 49 10.67 -18.26 -14.01
CA ALA A 49 11.77 -17.81 -14.84
C ALA A 49 13.07 -18.54 -14.48
N ARG A 50 13.97 -18.60 -15.44
CA ARG A 50 15.32 -19.13 -15.26
C ARG A 50 16.34 -18.00 -15.39
N VAL A 51 17.30 -17.96 -14.48
CA VAL A 51 18.45 -17.07 -14.57
C VAL A 51 19.35 -17.55 -15.71
N VAL A 52 19.53 -16.71 -16.73
CA VAL A 52 20.33 -17.04 -17.93
C VAL A 52 21.77 -16.57 -17.77
N SER A 53 21.96 -15.38 -17.21
CA SER A 53 23.27 -14.78 -17.01
C SER A 53 23.34 -14.00 -15.70
N VAL A 54 24.51 -14.02 -15.08
CA VAL A 54 24.80 -13.26 -13.86
C VAL A 54 26.14 -12.57 -14.02
N THR A 55 26.15 -11.26 -13.92
CA THR A 55 27.36 -10.43 -13.82
C THR A 55 27.33 -9.62 -12.53
N SER A 56 28.36 -8.83 -12.27
CA SER A 56 28.41 -7.96 -11.08
C SER A 56 27.33 -6.86 -11.07
N ARG A 57 26.74 -6.54 -12.22
CA ARG A 57 25.77 -5.44 -12.39
C ARG A 57 24.48 -5.83 -13.10
N ARG A 58 24.45 -6.93 -13.82
CA ARG A 58 23.30 -7.35 -14.63
C ARG A 58 22.97 -8.80 -14.38
N VAL A 59 21.69 -9.10 -14.35
CA VAL A 59 21.16 -10.46 -14.28
C VAL A 59 20.10 -10.58 -15.36
N GLY A 60 20.36 -11.43 -16.36
CA GLY A 60 19.40 -11.77 -17.40
C GLY A 60 18.54 -12.94 -16.95
N VAL A 61 17.23 -12.82 -17.15
CA VAL A 61 16.24 -13.86 -16.82
C VAL A 61 15.33 -14.12 -18.02
N GLU A 62 14.89 -15.36 -18.17
CA GLU A 62 13.97 -15.80 -19.20
C GLU A 62 12.74 -16.44 -18.55
N ALA A 63 11.55 -16.00 -18.93
CA ALA A 63 10.30 -16.64 -18.48
C ALA A 63 10.17 -18.04 -19.10
N ILE A 64 9.92 -19.05 -18.26
CA ILE A 64 9.84 -20.46 -18.70
C ILE A 64 8.44 -21.06 -18.53
N GLY A 65 7.53 -20.31 -17.93
CA GLY A 65 6.14 -20.74 -17.78
C GLY A 65 5.30 -19.77 -16.94
N PRO A 66 3.97 -19.85 -17.04
CA PRO A 66 3.09 -19.02 -16.23
C PRO A 66 3.15 -19.42 -14.76
N ARG A 67 2.91 -18.45 -13.88
CA ARG A 67 2.75 -18.66 -12.45
C ARG A 67 1.54 -17.84 -11.96
N THR A 68 0.74 -18.42 -11.08
CA THR A 68 -0.39 -17.72 -10.46
C THR A 68 0.10 -16.94 -9.22
N ALA A 69 -0.10 -15.63 -9.25
CA ALA A 69 0.12 -14.77 -8.10
C ALA A 69 -1.02 -14.91 -7.07
N ALA A 70 -0.81 -14.38 -5.86
CA ALA A 70 -1.89 -14.21 -4.90
C ALA A 70 -2.98 -13.31 -5.52
N PRO A 71 -4.27 -13.67 -5.36
CA PRO A 71 -5.36 -12.87 -5.91
C PRO A 71 -5.42 -11.49 -5.24
N GLU A 72 -5.75 -10.48 -6.04
CA GLU A 72 -6.06 -9.16 -5.49
C GLU A 72 -7.45 -9.15 -4.87
N ALA A 73 -7.62 -8.31 -3.86
CA ALA A 73 -8.90 -8.12 -3.20
C ALA A 73 -9.93 -7.47 -4.15
N ARG A 74 -11.22 -7.80 -3.98
CA ARG A 74 -12.30 -7.29 -4.83
C ARG A 74 -12.64 -5.84 -4.56
N VAL A 75 -12.56 -5.41 -3.30
CA VAL A 75 -12.79 -4.01 -2.92
C VAL A 75 -11.46 -3.25 -3.02
N ALA A 76 -11.42 -2.29 -3.92
CA ALA A 76 -10.25 -1.42 -4.11
C ALA A 76 -10.16 -0.38 -2.99
N ILE A 77 -9.39 -0.68 -1.95
CA ILE A 77 -9.16 0.24 -0.82
C ILE A 77 -7.96 1.14 -1.12
N THR A 78 -8.19 2.45 -1.14
CA THR A 78 -7.15 3.48 -1.08
C THR A 78 -6.94 3.90 0.36
N LEU A 79 -5.71 3.82 0.86
CA LEU A 79 -5.34 4.32 2.18
C LEU A 79 -4.84 5.77 2.08
N ALA A 80 -5.64 6.70 2.58
CA ALA A 80 -5.25 8.06 2.85
C ALA A 80 -4.64 8.13 4.27
N GLN A 81 -3.32 8.22 4.37
CA GLN A 81 -2.59 8.20 5.63
C GLN A 81 -1.94 9.55 5.90
N ALA A 82 -2.26 10.18 7.02
CA ALA A 82 -1.52 11.35 7.47
C ALA A 82 -0.05 10.99 7.69
N LEU A 83 0.85 11.90 7.32
CA LEU A 83 2.29 11.67 7.50
C LEU A 83 2.63 11.44 8.96
N LEU A 84 3.39 10.39 9.21
CA LEU A 84 3.90 10.02 10.53
C LEU A 84 5.39 10.29 10.64
N LYS A 85 5.88 10.46 11.88
CA LYS A 85 7.30 10.64 12.16
C LYS A 85 8.11 9.36 11.95
N SER A 86 9.38 9.55 11.63
CA SER A 86 10.40 8.50 11.57
C SER A 86 10.05 7.36 10.60
N ASP A 87 10.25 6.12 11.02
CA ASP A 87 10.01 4.88 10.26
C ASP A 87 8.56 4.38 10.33
N LYS A 88 7.69 5.07 11.08
CA LYS A 88 6.28 4.66 11.23
C LYS A 88 5.56 4.60 9.90
N MET A 89 5.84 5.55 9.00
CA MET A 89 5.24 5.55 7.67
C MET A 89 5.64 4.31 6.85
N ASP A 90 6.89 3.86 6.94
CA ASP A 90 7.35 2.64 6.26
C ASP A 90 6.62 1.39 6.78
N ARG A 91 6.33 1.36 8.08
CA ARG A 91 5.56 0.28 8.70
C ARG A 91 4.13 0.27 8.16
N VAL A 92 3.48 1.43 8.16
CA VAL A 92 2.12 1.57 7.61
C VAL A 92 2.07 1.14 6.14
N ILE A 93 3.03 1.57 5.32
CA ILE A 93 3.09 1.19 3.91
C ILE A 93 3.24 -0.33 3.76
N ARG A 94 4.15 -0.94 4.51
CA ARG A 94 4.36 -2.40 4.49
C ARG A 94 3.07 -3.15 4.82
N ASP A 95 2.43 -2.78 5.92
CA ASP A 95 1.22 -3.45 6.40
C ASP A 95 0.05 -3.24 5.43
N ALA A 96 -0.12 -2.03 4.90
CA ALA A 96 -1.14 -1.72 3.90
C ALA A 96 -0.99 -2.55 2.62
N VAL A 97 0.24 -2.70 2.12
CA VAL A 97 0.53 -3.55 0.95
C VAL A 97 0.14 -5.00 1.21
N MET A 98 0.57 -5.57 2.36
CA MET A 98 0.25 -6.96 2.73
C MET A 98 -1.25 -7.18 2.92
N LEU A 99 -1.98 -6.16 3.38
CA LEU A 99 -3.43 -6.19 3.55
C LEU A 99 -4.22 -5.93 2.25
N GLY A 100 -3.54 -5.82 1.10
CA GLY A 100 -4.18 -5.70 -0.20
C GLY A 100 -4.71 -4.30 -0.54
N VAL A 101 -4.22 -3.24 0.12
CA VAL A 101 -4.51 -1.86 -0.28
C VAL A 101 -4.03 -1.63 -1.71
N VAL A 102 -4.84 -0.98 -2.54
CA VAL A 102 -4.53 -0.78 -3.98
C VAL A 102 -3.78 0.52 -4.25
N ALA A 103 -3.81 1.47 -3.32
CA ALA A 103 -3.08 2.73 -3.43
C ALA A 103 -2.88 3.35 -2.04
N ILE A 104 -1.77 4.05 -1.86
CA ILE A 104 -1.48 4.81 -0.64
C ILE A 104 -1.34 6.28 -1.02
N ARG A 105 -2.07 7.15 -0.33
CA ARG A 105 -2.08 8.60 -0.54
C ARG A 105 -1.66 9.31 0.75
N PRO A 106 -0.37 9.58 0.93
CA PRO A 106 0.13 10.34 2.07
C PRO A 106 -0.40 11.78 2.04
N PHE A 107 -0.74 12.33 3.19
CA PHE A 107 -1.16 13.72 3.27
C PHE A 107 -0.65 14.42 4.55
N VAL A 108 -0.66 15.75 4.51
CA VAL A 108 -0.41 16.59 5.68
C VAL A 108 -1.73 17.11 6.21
N SER A 109 -2.00 16.86 7.48
CA SER A 109 -3.10 17.44 8.24
C SER A 109 -2.58 18.56 9.16
N ARG A 110 -3.50 19.31 9.76
CA ARG A 110 -3.14 20.45 10.64
C ARG A 110 -2.29 20.04 11.85
N ARG A 111 -2.50 18.83 12.38
CA ARG A 111 -1.75 18.30 13.52
C ARG A 111 -0.66 17.31 13.14
N THR A 112 -0.25 17.33 11.88
CA THR A 112 0.91 16.58 11.42
C THR A 112 2.19 17.28 11.87
N ASP A 113 3.01 16.59 12.62
CA ASP A 113 4.31 17.12 13.10
C ASP A 113 5.41 17.19 12.01
N VAL A 114 5.14 16.69 10.80
CA VAL A 114 6.06 16.69 9.67
C VAL A 114 5.67 17.82 8.72
N PRO A 115 6.44 18.90 8.64
CA PRO A 115 6.11 20.04 7.80
C PRO A 115 6.27 19.70 6.29
N MET A 116 5.43 20.29 5.43
CA MET A 116 5.51 20.10 3.97
C MET A 116 6.90 20.42 3.39
N SER A 117 7.63 21.37 3.96
CA SER A 117 9.01 21.68 3.57
C SER A 117 9.97 20.51 3.74
N ALA A 118 9.77 19.69 4.77
CA ALA A 118 10.55 18.47 5.01
C ALA A 118 10.13 17.31 4.07
N VAL A 119 8.91 17.34 3.57
CA VAL A 119 8.40 16.36 2.60
C VAL A 119 9.08 16.51 1.24
N ARG A 120 9.26 17.76 0.81
CA ARG A 120 9.85 18.11 -0.50
C ARG A 120 11.36 17.85 -0.60
N LYS A 121 12.05 17.60 0.50
CA LYS A 121 13.53 17.43 0.55
C LYS A 121 14.06 16.08 0.03
N GLY A 122 13.28 15.31 -0.74
CA GLY A 122 13.76 14.15 -1.49
C GLY A 122 14.03 12.87 -0.68
N GLY A 123 14.11 11.73 -1.38
CA GLY A 123 14.51 10.42 -0.83
C GLY A 123 13.43 9.62 -0.10
N ARG A 124 12.32 10.23 0.31
CA ARG A 124 11.21 9.50 0.96
C ARG A 124 10.44 8.65 -0.04
N GLN A 125 10.15 9.20 -1.21
CA GLN A 125 9.40 8.49 -2.24
C GLN A 125 10.15 7.21 -2.65
N ASP A 126 11.42 7.31 -2.98
CA ASP A 126 12.25 6.16 -3.36
C ASP A 126 12.33 5.09 -2.25
N ARG A 127 12.33 5.54 -0.98
CA ARG A 127 12.30 4.64 0.17
C ARG A 127 10.96 3.92 0.28
N TRP A 128 9.85 4.62 0.08
CA TRP A 128 8.52 4.05 0.12
C TRP A 128 8.30 3.08 -1.03
N ASP A 129 8.73 3.42 -2.24
CA ASP A 129 8.63 2.56 -3.42
C ASP A 129 9.42 1.26 -3.20
N ARG A 130 10.61 1.34 -2.64
CA ARG A 130 11.38 0.13 -2.24
C ARG A 130 10.67 -0.69 -1.17
N THR A 131 10.04 -0.04 -0.18
CA THR A 131 9.25 -0.71 0.85
C THR A 131 8.05 -1.43 0.25
N VAL A 132 7.35 -0.82 -0.72
CA VAL A 132 6.24 -1.43 -1.46
C VAL A 132 6.72 -2.68 -2.20
N ILE A 133 7.77 -2.56 -3.02
CA ILE A 133 8.30 -3.69 -3.80
C ILE A 133 8.70 -4.86 -2.88
N ALA A 134 9.43 -4.56 -1.79
CA ALA A 134 9.83 -5.58 -0.81
C ALA A 134 8.61 -6.28 -0.18
N SER A 135 7.54 -5.53 0.13
CA SER A 135 6.32 -6.05 0.71
C SER A 135 5.52 -6.91 -0.28
N VAL A 136 5.40 -6.46 -1.54
CA VAL A 136 4.79 -7.21 -2.65
C VAL A 136 5.50 -8.55 -2.87
N LYS A 137 6.84 -8.53 -2.87
CA LYS A 137 7.64 -9.77 -2.97
C LYS A 137 7.35 -10.74 -1.85
N GLN A 138 7.23 -10.24 -0.62
CA GLN A 138 7.02 -11.06 0.58
C GLN A 138 5.60 -11.63 0.66
N CYS A 139 4.57 -10.83 0.37
CA CYS A 139 3.17 -11.26 0.54
C CYS A 139 2.60 -12.03 -0.66
N GLY A 140 3.34 -12.15 -1.76
CA GLY A 140 2.92 -12.95 -2.91
C GLY A 140 2.05 -12.20 -3.93
N ARG A 141 1.78 -10.91 -3.76
CA ARG A 141 1.07 -10.09 -4.75
C ARG A 141 1.93 -9.91 -6.01
N ALA A 142 1.29 -9.74 -7.16
CA ALA A 142 1.96 -9.35 -8.40
C ALA A 142 1.60 -7.92 -8.86
N VAL A 143 0.73 -7.23 -8.13
CA VAL A 143 0.41 -5.81 -8.34
C VAL A 143 1.18 -4.96 -7.35
N VAL A 144 1.89 -3.96 -7.85
CA VAL A 144 2.61 -2.95 -7.05
C VAL A 144 1.70 -1.75 -6.83
N PRO A 145 1.12 -1.55 -5.63
CA PRO A 145 0.28 -0.39 -5.37
C PRO A 145 1.12 0.89 -5.36
N PRO A 146 0.67 1.97 -6.03
CA PRO A 146 1.36 3.24 -6.01
C PRO A 146 1.30 3.91 -4.64
N VAL A 147 2.41 4.54 -4.23
CA VAL A 147 2.43 5.55 -3.18
C VAL A 147 2.46 6.91 -3.86
N TYR A 148 1.37 7.65 -3.77
CA TYR A 148 1.25 8.95 -4.43
C TYR A 148 2.10 10.02 -3.72
N PRO A 149 2.46 11.10 -4.41
CA PRO A 149 3.06 12.27 -3.78
C PRO A 149 2.19 12.80 -2.65
N THR A 150 2.84 13.28 -1.59
CA THR A 150 2.14 13.85 -0.43
C THR A 150 1.34 15.09 -0.82
N GLN A 151 0.09 15.14 -0.40
CA GLN A 151 -0.87 16.21 -0.67
C GLN A 151 -1.30 16.93 0.62
N ASP A 152 -2.00 18.04 0.47
CA ASP A 152 -2.77 18.65 1.55
C ASP A 152 -4.06 17.86 1.81
N PHE A 153 -4.54 17.84 3.07
CA PHE A 153 -5.77 17.12 3.43
C PHE A 153 -6.98 17.59 2.61
N GLY A 154 -7.14 18.91 2.42
CA GLY A 154 -8.26 19.46 1.67
C GLY A 154 -8.23 19.08 0.19
N GLU A 155 -7.05 19.02 -0.44
CA GLU A 155 -6.89 18.56 -1.82
C GLU A 155 -7.25 17.08 -1.93
N LEU A 156 -6.75 16.29 -0.98
CA LEU A 156 -7.04 14.85 -0.94
C LEU A 156 -8.53 14.57 -0.74
N LEU A 157 -9.18 15.31 0.16
CA LEU A 157 -10.61 15.18 0.45
C LEU A 157 -11.48 15.42 -0.79
N ARG A 158 -11.14 16.42 -1.61
CA ARG A 158 -11.85 16.73 -2.87
C ARG A 158 -11.68 15.67 -3.95
N SER A 159 -10.53 15.00 -3.97
CA SER A 159 -10.18 13.99 -4.99
C SER A 159 -10.42 12.55 -4.56
N ALA A 160 -10.88 12.33 -3.33
CA ALA A 160 -11.18 11.00 -2.81
C ALA A 160 -12.43 10.40 -3.47
N ALA A 161 -12.32 9.13 -3.86
CA ALA A 161 -13.37 8.43 -4.59
C ALA A 161 -13.96 7.25 -3.81
N GLY A 162 -15.13 6.79 -4.25
CA GLY A 162 -15.82 5.63 -3.68
C GLY A 162 -16.45 5.91 -2.32
N THR A 163 -16.61 4.86 -1.53
CA THR A 163 -17.04 4.98 -0.13
C THR A 163 -15.95 5.63 0.69
N ARG A 164 -16.22 6.78 1.31
CA ARG A 164 -15.22 7.57 2.04
C ARG A 164 -15.44 7.44 3.53
N LEU A 165 -14.46 6.89 4.23
CA LEU A 165 -14.49 6.58 5.66
C LEU A 165 -13.32 7.29 6.36
N MET A 166 -13.61 8.03 7.41
CA MET A 166 -12.59 8.70 8.22
C MET A 166 -12.64 8.15 9.64
N PHE A 167 -11.52 7.60 10.09
CA PHE A 167 -11.42 7.07 11.44
C PHE A 167 -10.97 8.15 12.41
N VAL A 168 -11.82 8.39 13.38
CA VAL A 168 -11.64 9.43 14.41
C VAL A 168 -11.56 8.81 15.81
N GLU A 169 -11.12 9.59 16.77
CA GLU A 169 -11.05 9.19 18.17
C GLU A 169 -12.46 8.91 18.74
N PRO A 170 -12.57 8.06 19.79
CA PRO A 170 -13.87 7.79 20.43
C PRO A 170 -14.56 9.04 20.93
N GLY A 171 -15.89 9.09 20.79
CA GLY A 171 -16.72 10.11 21.41
C GLY A 171 -17.73 10.85 20.52
N ALA A 172 -17.48 10.97 19.20
CA ALA A 172 -18.34 11.79 18.32
C ALA A 172 -18.82 11.06 17.07
N ALA A 173 -18.44 9.81 16.85
CA ALA A 173 -18.70 9.11 15.61
C ALA A 173 -19.29 7.72 15.81
N ARG A 174 -19.91 7.22 14.77
CA ARG A 174 -20.47 5.88 14.68
C ARG A 174 -19.41 4.81 14.85
N ALA A 175 -19.69 3.74 15.60
CA ALA A 175 -18.75 2.62 15.71
C ALA A 175 -18.67 1.84 14.39
N VAL A 176 -17.46 1.36 14.03
CA VAL A 176 -17.27 0.53 12.82
C VAL A 176 -18.14 -0.75 12.88
N ALA A 177 -18.42 -1.26 14.07
CA ALA A 177 -19.30 -2.40 14.28
C ALA A 177 -20.73 -2.17 13.75
N ASP A 178 -21.20 -0.91 13.73
CA ASP A 178 -22.53 -0.56 13.24
C ASP A 178 -22.61 -0.52 11.70
N MET A 179 -21.48 -0.67 11.01
CA MET A 179 -21.45 -0.78 9.54
C MET A 179 -22.07 -2.09 9.04
N THR A 180 -22.20 -3.10 9.88
CA THR A 180 -22.85 -4.38 9.52
C THR A 180 -24.31 -4.21 9.13
N THR A 181 -24.95 -3.11 9.51
CA THR A 181 -26.33 -2.77 9.13
C THR A 181 -26.46 -2.15 7.74
N VAL A 182 -25.34 -1.85 7.07
CA VAL A 182 -25.31 -1.38 5.66
C VAL A 182 -25.21 -2.59 4.72
N GLU A 183 -25.95 -3.66 5.03
CA GLU A 183 -26.14 -4.79 4.13
C GLU A 183 -26.94 -4.37 2.90
N GLY A 184 -26.28 -4.19 1.78
CA GLY A 184 -26.89 -3.82 0.50
C GLY A 184 -26.03 -2.93 -0.40
N GLN A 185 -25.10 -2.17 0.14
CA GLN A 185 -24.17 -1.42 -0.68
C GLN A 185 -22.94 -2.29 -1.02
N ARG A 186 -22.92 -2.84 -2.21
CA ARG A 186 -21.70 -3.50 -2.76
C ARG A 186 -20.64 -2.42 -3.01
N THR A 187 -19.83 -2.16 -1.99
CA THR A 187 -18.66 -1.28 -2.12
C THR A 187 -17.65 -1.94 -3.03
N SER A 188 -17.34 -1.32 -4.17
CA SER A 188 -16.26 -1.75 -5.07
C SER A 188 -14.98 -0.95 -4.86
N THR A 189 -15.11 0.29 -4.40
CA THR A 189 -13.99 1.20 -4.13
C THR A 189 -14.22 1.95 -2.82
N ALA A 190 -13.16 2.13 -2.04
CA ALA A 190 -13.22 2.89 -0.80
C ALA A 190 -11.93 3.72 -0.59
N THR A 191 -12.09 4.89 0.03
CA THR A 191 -10.97 5.69 0.55
C THR A 191 -11.09 5.77 2.07
N ILE A 192 -10.04 5.34 2.77
CA ILE A 192 -9.95 5.30 4.23
C ILE A 192 -8.98 6.38 4.68
N PHE A 193 -9.43 7.30 5.52
CA PHE A 193 -8.61 8.37 6.09
C PHE A 193 -8.18 8.02 7.50
N ILE A 194 -6.86 7.98 7.74
CA ILE A 194 -6.24 7.76 9.05
C ILE A 194 -5.42 9.00 9.42
N GLY A 195 -5.70 9.57 10.57
CA GLY A 195 -5.07 10.79 11.09
C GLY A 195 -3.62 10.62 11.56
N PRO A 196 -2.96 11.74 11.91
CA PRO A 196 -1.63 11.74 12.49
C PRO A 196 -1.65 11.37 13.98
N GLU A 197 -0.47 11.31 14.61
CA GLU A 197 -0.34 11.07 16.06
C GLU A 197 -1.01 12.15 16.93
N GLY A 198 -1.14 13.37 16.41
CA GLY A 198 -1.82 14.49 17.10
C GLY A 198 -3.34 14.47 16.97
N GLY A 199 -3.92 13.44 16.33
CA GLY A 199 -5.35 13.35 16.06
C GLY A 199 -5.84 14.35 15.00
N TRP A 200 -7.14 14.45 14.83
CA TRP A 200 -7.77 15.33 13.86
C TRP A 200 -8.08 16.70 14.44
N ASP A 201 -7.95 17.74 13.64
CA ASP A 201 -8.45 19.07 13.99
C ASP A 201 -9.96 19.16 13.77
N ALA A 202 -10.66 19.93 14.60
CA ALA A 202 -12.13 20.06 14.51
C ALA A 202 -12.59 20.58 13.13
N GLN A 203 -11.82 21.46 12.50
CA GLN A 203 -12.15 21.97 11.17
C GLN A 203 -11.98 20.92 10.09
N GLU A 204 -11.03 19.99 10.25
CA GLU A 204 -10.85 18.86 9.32
C GLU A 204 -12.01 17.86 9.44
N ILE A 205 -12.47 17.59 10.66
CA ILE A 205 -13.65 16.76 10.90
C ILE A 205 -14.88 17.38 10.23
N THR A 206 -15.17 18.66 10.50
CA THR A 206 -16.29 19.37 9.88
C THR A 206 -16.20 19.39 8.35
N ALA A 207 -15.01 19.60 7.80
CA ALA A 207 -14.79 19.57 6.34
C ALA A 207 -15.07 18.19 5.76
N ALA A 208 -14.66 17.12 6.43
CA ALA A 208 -14.93 15.75 6.02
C ALA A 208 -16.45 15.44 6.04
N GLU A 209 -17.17 15.80 7.10
CA GLU A 209 -18.61 15.63 7.19
C GLU A 209 -19.33 16.40 6.09
N THR A 210 -18.97 17.67 5.87
CA THR A 210 -19.54 18.50 4.81
C THR A 210 -19.31 17.91 3.43
N ALA A 211 -18.17 17.26 3.24
CA ALA A 211 -17.85 16.54 2.00
C ALA A 211 -18.55 15.17 1.89
N GLY A 212 -19.36 14.76 2.86
CA GLY A 212 -20.08 13.48 2.88
C GLY A 212 -19.18 12.28 3.19
N VAL A 213 -18.12 12.47 3.95
CA VAL A 213 -17.30 11.38 4.50
C VAL A 213 -17.96 10.82 5.75
N THR A 214 -18.06 9.50 5.85
CA THR A 214 -18.60 8.85 7.05
C THR A 214 -17.53 8.81 8.14
N LEU A 215 -17.81 9.40 9.28
CA LEU A 215 -16.95 9.34 10.46
C LEU A 215 -17.19 8.03 11.22
N LEU A 216 -16.10 7.33 11.55
CA LEU A 216 -16.14 6.06 12.27
C LEU A 216 -15.17 6.05 13.44
N THR A 217 -15.54 5.32 14.50
CA THR A 217 -14.64 4.97 15.60
C THR A 217 -14.33 3.49 15.59
N PHE A 218 -13.11 3.13 16.02
CA PHE A 218 -12.69 1.74 16.16
C PHE A 218 -12.74 1.31 17.63
N GLY A 219 -13.97 1.17 18.16
CA GLY A 219 -14.21 0.84 19.57
C GLY A 219 -13.96 2.02 20.52
N ALA A 220 -13.79 1.72 21.80
CA ALA A 220 -13.68 2.74 22.87
C ALA A 220 -12.24 3.19 23.16
N ARG A 221 -11.24 2.60 22.51
CA ARG A 221 -9.83 2.92 22.72
C ARG A 221 -9.26 3.72 21.56
N VAL A 222 -8.39 4.68 21.88
CA VAL A 222 -7.60 5.40 20.88
C VAL A 222 -6.51 4.45 20.35
N LEU A 223 -6.50 4.22 19.04
CA LEU A 223 -5.43 3.48 18.39
C LEU A 223 -4.27 4.41 18.05
N ARG A 224 -3.06 3.91 18.11
CA ARG A 224 -1.90 4.62 17.57
C ARG A 224 -2.05 4.77 16.06
N ALA A 225 -1.69 5.93 15.52
CA ALA A 225 -1.82 6.23 14.09
C ALA A 225 -1.07 5.21 13.19
N ASP A 226 0.07 4.67 13.64
CA ASP A 226 0.84 3.64 12.93
C ASP A 226 0.21 2.24 12.99
N ALA A 227 -0.71 1.99 13.90
CA ALA A 227 -1.42 0.71 14.04
C ALA A 227 -2.85 0.76 13.46
N ALA A 228 -3.42 1.95 13.30
CA ALA A 228 -4.83 2.13 12.95
C ALA A 228 -5.16 1.49 11.59
N ALA A 229 -4.36 1.71 10.56
CA ALA A 229 -4.59 1.12 9.24
C ALA A 229 -4.58 -0.42 9.28
N ALA A 230 -3.63 -1.01 10.01
CA ALA A 230 -3.52 -2.47 10.17
C ALA A 230 -4.69 -3.08 10.95
N ALA A 231 -5.33 -2.31 11.83
CA ALA A 231 -6.53 -2.75 12.53
C ALA A 231 -7.80 -2.58 11.68
N VAL A 232 -7.92 -1.46 10.98
CA VAL A 232 -9.13 -1.06 10.25
C VAL A 232 -9.32 -1.85 8.96
N VAL A 233 -8.27 -1.99 8.14
CA VAL A 233 -8.38 -2.62 6.82
C VAL A 233 -8.92 -4.05 6.88
N PRO A 234 -8.41 -4.97 7.74
CA PRO A 234 -8.95 -6.31 7.83
C PRO A 234 -10.41 -6.35 8.29
N VAL A 235 -10.79 -5.47 9.21
CA VAL A 235 -12.19 -5.41 9.68
C VAL A 235 -13.12 -4.95 8.57
N LEU A 236 -12.76 -3.95 7.79
CA LEU A 236 -13.56 -3.51 6.65
C LEU A 236 -13.67 -4.61 5.58
N ARG A 237 -12.57 -5.31 5.28
CA ARG A 237 -12.60 -6.47 4.36
C ARG A 237 -13.53 -7.56 4.85
N TYR A 238 -13.50 -7.87 6.16
CA TYR A 238 -14.42 -8.83 6.76
C TYR A 238 -15.89 -8.38 6.61
N ILE A 239 -16.20 -7.11 6.93
CA ILE A 239 -17.53 -6.53 6.78
C ILE A 239 -18.02 -6.59 5.32
N TRP A 240 -17.14 -6.33 4.36
CA TRP A 240 -17.43 -6.38 2.93
C TRP A 240 -17.32 -7.77 2.31
N ARG A 241 -17.05 -8.82 3.12
CA ARG A 241 -16.84 -10.20 2.68
C ARG A 241 -15.79 -10.33 1.58
N ASP A 242 -14.67 -9.67 1.79
CA ASP A 242 -13.56 -9.53 0.85
C ASP A 242 -12.22 -10.04 1.46
N LEU A 243 -12.28 -11.15 2.19
CA LEU A 243 -11.12 -11.88 2.73
C LEU A 243 -10.84 -13.13 1.88
#